data_e14fe9b3694903bb06c9c41aeadd3596
#
_entry.id   e14fe9b3694903bb06c9c41aeadd3596
#
_cell.length_a   1.000
_cell.length_b   1.000
_cell.length_c   1.000
_cell.angle_alpha   90.00
_cell.angle_beta   90.00
_cell.angle_gamma   90.00
#
_symmetry.space_group_name_H-M   'P 1'
#
loop_
_entity.id
_entity.type
_entity.pdbx_description
1 polymer ?
#
loop_
_entity_poly.entity_id
_entity_poly.type
_entity_poly.pdbx_seq_one_letter_code
_entity_poly.pdbx_strand_id
1 'polypeptide(L)'
;MFEYFIQKSIESELKNNKREHQFLNFDKIKNVLILFDIKDWEDVQSVAADLQGAGKSVSAWTVLPKISKGEIFGITLPEWVKTVDLNKDLSWMKAIRSGVFTEFGNEKYDTLIDLSAEKDNYLLSLLVRNKSRFCIGTSEVKYKVYDFVLYRENDKTLTEAYEQLKIYLAQMR
;
A
#
# COMPACT_ATOMS: atom_id res chain seq x y z
N MET A 1 -5.65 -11.44 -22.06
CA MET A 1 -5.91 -10.17 -22.77
C MET A 1 -6.05 -9.00 -21.80
N PHE A 2 -6.94 -9.08 -20.79
CA PHE A 2 -7.12 -7.99 -19.83
C PHE A 2 -5.86 -7.71 -19.01
N GLU A 3 -5.13 -8.72 -18.59
CA GLU A 3 -3.87 -8.56 -17.86
C GLU A 3 -2.84 -7.74 -18.64
N TYR A 4 -2.77 -7.92 -19.93
CA TYR A 4 -1.86 -7.14 -20.79
C TYR A 4 -2.17 -5.64 -20.71
N PHE A 5 -3.43 -5.26 -20.79
CA PHE A 5 -3.83 -3.85 -20.69
C PHE A 5 -3.57 -3.26 -19.31
N ILE A 6 -3.81 -4.05 -18.27
CA ILE A 6 -3.52 -3.63 -16.89
C ILE A 6 -2.01 -3.41 -16.71
N GLN A 7 -1.17 -4.31 -17.19
CA GLN A 7 0.28 -4.17 -17.12
C GLN A 7 0.77 -2.94 -17.91
N LYS A 8 0.22 -2.71 -19.10
CA LYS A 8 0.56 -1.51 -19.88
C LYS A 8 0.17 -0.24 -19.17
N SER A 9 -0.97 -0.23 -18.51
CA SER A 9 -1.40 0.90 -17.69
C SER A 9 -0.43 1.13 -16.51
N ILE A 10 -0.02 0.07 -15.84
CA ILE A 10 0.96 0.15 -14.74
C ILE A 10 2.28 0.75 -15.23
N GLU A 11 2.81 0.25 -16.33
CA GLU A 11 4.06 0.74 -16.91
C GLU A 11 3.97 2.22 -17.30
N SER A 12 2.85 2.62 -17.91
CA SER A 12 2.61 4.00 -18.30
C SER A 12 2.53 4.93 -17.09
N GLU A 13 1.80 4.53 -16.05
CA GLU A 13 1.68 5.32 -14.82
C GLU A 13 3.03 5.47 -14.11
N LEU A 14 3.79 4.40 -14.03
CA LEU A 14 5.12 4.45 -13.43
C LEU A 14 6.04 5.40 -14.19
N LYS A 15 6.04 5.34 -15.53
CA LYS A 15 6.84 6.21 -16.38
C LYS A 15 6.46 7.69 -16.21
N ASN A 16 5.17 7.98 -16.02
CA ASN A 16 4.65 9.33 -15.90
C ASN A 16 4.66 9.86 -14.46
N ASN A 17 4.93 9.02 -13.48
CA ASN A 17 4.97 9.43 -12.09
C ASN A 17 6.30 10.14 -11.78
N LYS A 18 6.22 11.43 -11.53
CA LYS A 18 7.37 12.32 -11.27
C LYS A 18 7.48 12.71 -9.79
N ARG A 19 7.16 11.78 -8.89
CA ARG A 19 7.25 12.06 -7.46
C ARG A 19 8.67 12.38 -7.00
N GLU A 20 8.77 13.11 -5.91
CA GLU A 20 10.05 13.32 -5.23
C GLU A 20 10.52 12.03 -4.56
N HIS A 21 11.84 11.92 -4.38
CA HIS A 21 12.48 10.78 -3.72
C HIS A 21 13.31 11.29 -2.56
N GLN A 22 12.93 10.96 -1.34
CA GLN A 22 13.63 11.37 -0.13
C GLN A 22 13.70 10.21 0.84
N PHE A 23 14.73 10.19 1.68
CA PHE A 23 14.79 9.33 2.85
C PHE A 23 14.40 10.18 4.06
N LEU A 24 13.36 9.75 4.79
CA LEU A 24 12.88 10.46 5.96
C LEU A 24 13.20 9.67 7.23
N ASN A 25 13.83 10.33 8.19
CA ASN A 25 13.93 9.79 9.55
C ASN A 25 12.52 9.60 10.12
N PHE A 26 12.35 8.60 10.97
CA PHE A 26 11.05 8.28 11.56
C PHE A 26 10.36 9.50 12.18
N ASP A 27 11.11 10.35 12.86
CA ASP A 27 10.54 11.57 13.50
C ASP A 27 10.03 12.60 12.49
N LYS A 28 10.55 12.58 11.27
CA LYS A 28 10.14 13.51 10.20
C LYS A 28 8.94 13.02 9.41
N ILE A 29 8.61 11.75 9.51
CA ILE A 29 7.41 11.18 8.90
C ILE A 29 6.18 11.69 9.65
N LYS A 30 5.24 12.31 8.95
CA LYS A 30 4.03 12.89 9.54
C LYS A 30 2.77 12.16 9.15
N ASN A 31 2.65 11.80 7.87
CA ASN A 31 1.44 11.20 7.31
C ASN A 31 1.82 9.93 6.54
N VAL A 32 1.26 8.82 6.95
CA VAL A 32 1.59 7.52 6.36
C VAL A 32 0.39 6.95 5.63
N LEU A 33 0.62 6.49 4.41
CA LEU A 33 -0.32 5.64 3.68
C LEU A 33 0.23 4.20 3.69
N ILE A 34 -0.57 3.27 4.17
CA ILE A 34 -0.21 1.85 4.20
C ILE A 34 -0.95 1.13 3.06
N LEU A 35 -0.20 0.37 2.25
CA LEU A 35 -0.77 -0.63 1.36
C LEU A 35 -0.56 -2.00 2.01
N PHE A 36 -1.56 -2.86 1.98
CA PHE A 36 -1.46 -4.14 2.64
C PHE A 36 -2.39 -5.19 2.00
N ASP A 37 -2.08 -6.44 2.26
CA ASP A 37 -2.92 -7.57 1.91
C ASP A 37 -3.94 -7.78 3.02
N ILE A 38 -5.22 -7.94 2.68
CA ILE A 38 -6.31 -8.05 3.68
C ILE A 38 -6.10 -9.19 4.68
N LYS A 39 -5.42 -10.25 4.30
CA LYS A 39 -5.10 -11.36 5.20
C LYS A 39 -4.22 -10.94 6.38
N ASP A 40 -3.49 -9.84 6.25
CA ASP A 40 -2.56 -9.33 7.27
C ASP A 40 -3.20 -8.23 8.13
N TRP A 41 -4.52 -8.06 8.06
CA TRP A 41 -5.23 -6.96 8.73
C TRP A 41 -4.91 -6.88 10.23
N GLU A 42 -4.84 -8.01 10.92
CA GLU A 42 -4.55 -8.02 12.36
C GLU A 42 -3.20 -7.37 12.67
N ASP A 43 -2.16 -7.75 11.92
CA ASP A 43 -0.82 -7.15 12.08
C ASP A 43 -0.82 -5.68 11.68
N VAL A 44 -1.55 -5.33 10.62
CA VAL A 44 -1.63 -3.94 10.14
C VAL A 44 -2.30 -3.04 11.17
N GLN A 45 -3.29 -3.53 11.90
CA GLN A 45 -3.90 -2.78 13.02
C GLN A 45 -2.85 -2.40 14.06
N SER A 46 -1.97 -3.33 14.42
CA SER A 46 -0.90 -3.09 15.40
C SER A 46 0.10 -2.05 14.87
N VAL A 47 0.49 -2.16 13.61
CA VAL A 47 1.39 -1.20 12.97
C VAL A 47 0.76 0.21 12.96
N ALA A 48 -0.49 0.30 12.55
CA ALA A 48 -1.21 1.58 12.50
C ALA A 48 -1.35 2.20 13.88
N ALA A 49 -1.68 1.39 14.90
CA ALA A 49 -1.79 1.87 16.28
C ALA A 49 -0.47 2.44 16.79
N ASP A 50 0.66 1.79 16.47
CA ASP A 50 1.98 2.28 16.86
C ASP A 50 2.31 3.61 16.17
N LEU A 51 2.04 3.72 14.87
CA LEU A 51 2.26 4.97 14.12
C LEU A 51 1.39 6.11 14.67
N GLN A 52 0.12 5.84 14.95
CA GLN A 52 -0.80 6.83 15.52
C GLN A 52 -0.37 7.22 16.93
N GLY A 53 0.08 6.27 17.73
CA GLY A 53 0.64 6.52 19.06
C GLY A 53 1.91 7.38 19.02
N ALA A 54 2.65 7.32 17.92
CA ALA A 54 3.82 8.19 17.69
C ALA A 54 3.44 9.56 17.08
N GLY A 55 2.16 9.89 17.02
CA GLY A 55 1.67 11.20 16.57
C GLY A 55 1.55 11.34 15.05
N LYS A 56 1.60 10.23 14.30
CA LYS A 56 1.47 10.28 12.85
C LYS A 56 0.01 10.06 12.42
N SER A 57 -0.42 10.70 11.34
CA SER A 57 -1.70 10.34 10.74
C SER A 57 -1.52 9.14 9.82
N VAL A 58 -2.49 8.24 9.84
CA VAL A 58 -2.45 6.98 9.10
C VAL A 58 -3.70 6.83 8.26
N SER A 59 -3.52 6.51 7.01
CA SER A 59 -4.55 5.97 6.12
C SER A 59 -4.03 4.66 5.52
N ALA A 60 -4.94 3.83 5.06
CA ALA A 60 -4.54 2.55 4.46
C ALA A 60 -5.48 2.17 3.33
N TRP A 61 -4.97 1.40 2.39
CA TRP A 61 -5.71 0.84 1.27
C TRP A 61 -5.38 -0.64 1.13
N THR A 62 -6.40 -1.41 0.82
CA THR A 62 -6.26 -2.84 0.52
C THR A 62 -7.23 -3.24 -0.58
N VAL A 63 -7.05 -4.43 -1.13
CA VAL A 63 -7.92 -5.01 -2.14
C VAL A 63 -8.76 -6.10 -1.49
N LEU A 64 -10.08 -5.98 -1.59
CA LEU A 64 -11.00 -7.04 -1.17
C LEU A 64 -11.21 -8.02 -2.32
N PRO A 65 -10.97 -9.32 -2.11
CA PRO A 65 -11.11 -10.31 -3.16
C PRO A 65 -12.56 -10.47 -3.58
N LYS A 66 -12.77 -11.05 -4.76
CA LYS A 66 -14.10 -11.48 -5.16
C LYS A 66 -14.58 -12.58 -4.24
N ILE A 67 -15.80 -12.42 -3.75
CA ILE A 67 -16.49 -13.44 -2.99
C ILE A 67 -17.69 -13.94 -3.78
N SER A 68 -18.09 -15.18 -3.56
CA SER A 68 -19.28 -15.77 -4.19
C SER A 68 -20.54 -15.08 -3.70
N LYS A 69 -21.57 -15.07 -4.56
CA LYS A 69 -22.87 -14.50 -4.21
C LYS A 69 -23.41 -15.21 -2.95
N GLY A 70 -23.71 -14.40 -1.92
CA GLY A 70 -24.20 -14.91 -0.63
C GLY A 70 -23.11 -15.12 0.42
N GLU A 71 -21.85 -15.04 0.08
CA GLU A 71 -20.75 -15.01 1.04
C GLU A 71 -20.64 -13.62 1.66
N ILE A 72 -20.32 -13.56 2.94
CA ILE A 72 -20.11 -12.32 3.67
C ILE A 72 -18.63 -12.20 3.99
N PHE A 73 -18.04 -11.06 3.65
CA PHE A 73 -16.70 -10.73 4.07
C PHE A 73 -16.74 -10.32 5.55
N GLY A 74 -16.25 -11.20 6.44
CA GLY A 74 -16.43 -11.11 7.90
C GLY A 74 -15.55 -10.08 8.62
N ILE A 75 -14.87 -9.18 7.90
CA ILE A 75 -13.99 -8.18 8.51
C ILE A 75 -14.64 -6.81 8.43
N THR A 76 -14.76 -6.14 9.60
CA THR A 76 -15.17 -4.73 9.67
C THR A 76 -13.94 -3.86 9.71
N LEU A 77 -13.79 -2.97 8.72
CA LEU A 77 -12.65 -2.07 8.61
C LEU A 77 -13.03 -0.68 9.13
N PRO A 78 -12.11 0.00 9.83
CA PRO A 78 -12.34 1.38 10.28
C PRO A 78 -12.32 2.37 9.10
N GLU A 79 -12.80 3.60 9.34
CA GLU A 79 -12.92 4.63 8.29
C GLU A 79 -11.60 5.04 7.65
N TRP A 80 -10.50 4.89 8.36
CA TRP A 80 -9.18 5.24 7.83
C TRP A 80 -8.63 4.19 6.84
N VAL A 81 -9.34 3.05 6.68
CA VAL A 81 -9.01 2.02 5.68
C VAL A 81 -9.99 2.10 4.54
N LYS A 82 -9.47 2.31 3.34
CA LYS A 82 -10.24 2.29 2.09
C LYS A 82 -9.91 1.02 1.32
N THR A 83 -10.83 0.60 0.48
CA THR A 83 -10.73 -0.66 -0.23
C THR A 83 -10.99 -0.52 -1.71
N VAL A 84 -10.31 -1.37 -2.49
CA VAL A 84 -10.72 -1.70 -3.84
C VAL A 84 -11.49 -3.00 -3.75
N ASP A 85 -12.80 -2.95 -3.94
CA ASP A 85 -13.68 -4.11 -3.87
C ASP A 85 -13.81 -4.73 -5.26
N LEU A 86 -13.25 -5.91 -5.46
CA LEU A 86 -13.25 -6.55 -6.78
C LEU A 86 -14.64 -6.97 -7.26
N ASN A 87 -15.67 -6.95 -6.38
CA ASN A 87 -17.04 -7.16 -6.80
C ASN A 87 -17.71 -5.88 -7.36
N LYS A 88 -17.22 -4.69 -7.00
CA LYS A 88 -17.87 -3.40 -7.31
C LYS A 88 -17.00 -2.47 -8.13
N ASP A 89 -15.70 -2.49 -7.95
CA ASP A 89 -14.79 -1.43 -8.37
C ASP A 89 -14.07 -1.73 -9.68
N LEU A 90 -14.44 -2.82 -10.36
CA LEU A 90 -13.87 -3.17 -11.65
C LEU A 90 -14.79 -2.75 -12.81
N SER A 91 -14.17 -2.28 -13.87
CA SER A 91 -14.82 -2.05 -15.15
C SER A 91 -15.10 -3.39 -15.86
N TRP A 92 -15.81 -3.31 -17.00
CA TRP A 92 -16.04 -4.49 -17.83
C TRP A 92 -14.74 -5.13 -18.35
N MET A 93 -13.65 -4.36 -18.42
CA MET A 93 -12.31 -4.84 -18.77
C MET A 93 -11.54 -5.42 -17.57
N LYS A 94 -12.20 -5.59 -16.44
CA LYS A 94 -11.60 -6.07 -15.19
C LYS A 94 -10.44 -5.19 -14.66
N ALA A 95 -10.45 -3.93 -15.04
CA ALA A 95 -9.53 -2.92 -14.53
C ALA A 95 -10.22 -2.09 -13.44
N ILE A 96 -9.44 -1.54 -12.53
CA ILE A 96 -9.97 -0.64 -11.49
C ILE A 96 -10.62 0.57 -12.15
N ARG A 97 -11.81 0.93 -11.69
CA ARG A 97 -12.54 2.10 -12.19
C ARG A 97 -11.80 3.40 -11.87
N SER A 98 -11.88 4.36 -12.79
CA SER A 98 -11.17 5.65 -12.65
C SER A 98 -11.54 6.41 -11.37
N GLY A 99 -12.78 6.29 -10.88
CA GLY A 99 -13.21 6.91 -9.63
C GLY A 99 -12.42 6.46 -8.40
N VAL A 100 -12.01 5.19 -8.38
CA VAL A 100 -11.14 4.65 -7.31
C VAL A 100 -9.77 5.31 -7.35
N PHE A 101 -9.18 5.45 -8.53
CA PHE A 101 -7.89 6.13 -8.68
C PHE A 101 -7.97 7.61 -8.32
N THR A 102 -9.08 8.27 -8.61
CA THR A 102 -9.30 9.65 -8.19
C THR A 102 -9.33 9.76 -6.67
N GLU A 103 -10.02 8.86 -6.00
CA GLU A 103 -10.09 8.82 -4.55
C GLU A 103 -8.71 8.55 -3.94
N PHE A 104 -7.97 7.58 -4.48
CA PHE A 104 -6.59 7.29 -4.07
C PHE A 104 -5.69 8.51 -4.27
N GLY A 105 -5.83 9.21 -5.39
CA GLY A 105 -5.06 10.41 -5.69
C GLY A 105 -5.33 11.59 -4.77
N ASN A 106 -6.45 11.59 -4.05
CA ASN A 106 -6.80 12.63 -3.09
C ASN A 106 -6.21 12.40 -1.70
N GLU A 107 -5.61 11.25 -1.46
CA GLU A 107 -4.94 10.96 -0.19
C GLU A 107 -3.76 11.91 0.04
N LYS A 108 -3.58 12.32 1.30
CA LYS A 108 -2.48 13.20 1.72
C LYS A 108 -1.51 12.44 2.60
N TYR A 109 -0.29 12.26 2.13
CA TYR A 109 0.74 11.53 2.86
C TYR A 109 2.12 11.94 2.37
N ASP A 110 3.10 11.88 3.25
CA ASP A 110 4.51 12.07 2.88
C ASP A 110 5.20 10.73 2.63
N THR A 111 4.76 9.68 3.30
CA THR A 111 5.38 8.35 3.26
C THR A 111 4.36 7.28 2.91
N LEU A 112 4.71 6.41 1.99
CA LEU A 112 3.96 5.19 1.72
C LEU A 112 4.75 4.00 2.23
N ILE A 113 4.09 3.13 3.01
CA ILE A 113 4.67 1.87 3.46
C ILE A 113 3.84 0.75 2.86
N ASP A 114 4.46 -0.02 1.98
CA ASP A 114 3.84 -1.18 1.37
C ASP A 114 4.20 -2.43 2.16
N LEU A 115 3.25 -2.93 2.93
CA LEU A 115 3.40 -4.11 3.77
C LEU A 115 2.97 -5.40 3.07
N SER A 116 2.52 -5.33 1.82
CA SER A 116 2.11 -6.52 1.09
C SER A 116 3.32 -7.36 0.70
N ALA A 117 3.26 -8.67 0.97
CA ALA A 117 4.32 -9.61 0.61
C ALA A 117 4.22 -9.98 -0.87
N GLU A 118 3.03 -10.23 -1.33
CA GLU A 118 2.73 -10.53 -2.73
C GLU A 118 1.82 -9.44 -3.29
N LYS A 119 2.11 -9.03 -4.52
CA LYS A 119 1.35 -7.98 -5.18
C LYS A 119 0.66 -8.51 -6.41
N ASP A 120 -0.65 -8.45 -6.38
CA ASP A 120 -1.41 -8.60 -7.60
C ASP A 120 -1.36 -7.29 -8.42
N ASN A 121 -1.90 -7.32 -9.60
CA ASN A 121 -1.92 -6.16 -10.47
C ASN A 121 -2.76 -5.01 -9.90
N TYR A 122 -3.70 -5.28 -9.00
CA TYR A 122 -4.54 -4.25 -8.40
C TYR A 122 -3.78 -3.42 -7.36
N LEU A 123 -3.09 -4.09 -6.42
CA LEU A 123 -2.21 -3.40 -5.47
C LEU A 123 -1.09 -2.67 -6.19
N LEU A 124 -0.50 -3.30 -7.20
CA LEU A 124 0.56 -2.69 -8.00
C LEU A 124 0.05 -1.45 -8.75
N SER A 125 -1.19 -1.48 -9.24
CA SER A 125 -1.82 -0.33 -9.90
C SER A 125 -1.95 0.87 -8.96
N LEU A 126 -2.23 0.65 -7.68
CA LEU A 126 -2.23 1.71 -6.68
C LEU A 126 -0.80 2.18 -6.38
N LEU A 127 0.11 1.24 -6.16
CA LEU A 127 1.49 1.54 -5.78
C LEU A 127 2.17 2.45 -6.81
N VAL A 128 2.03 2.19 -8.10
CA VAL A 128 2.68 3.00 -9.15
C VAL A 128 2.09 4.41 -9.25
N ARG A 129 0.92 4.65 -8.67
CA ARG A 129 0.27 5.96 -8.62
C ARG A 129 0.56 6.72 -7.34
N ASN A 130 1.44 6.21 -6.48
CA ASN A 130 1.72 6.87 -5.21
C ASN A 130 2.41 8.22 -5.43
N LYS A 131 2.12 9.15 -4.52
CA LYS A 131 2.68 10.51 -4.54
C LYS A 131 3.54 10.77 -3.30
N SER A 132 4.03 9.72 -2.66
CA SER A 132 4.88 9.86 -1.49
C SER A 132 6.22 10.50 -1.85
N ARG A 133 6.83 11.16 -0.89
CA ARG A 133 8.22 11.57 -0.96
C ARG A 133 9.14 10.42 -0.57
N PHE A 134 8.65 9.53 0.26
CA PHE A 134 9.38 8.35 0.72
C PHE A 134 8.51 7.11 0.56
N CYS A 135 8.95 6.18 -0.28
CA CYS A 135 8.23 4.96 -0.57
C CYS A 135 9.01 3.76 -0.07
N ILE A 136 8.42 3.01 0.85
CA ILE A 136 9.05 1.89 1.53
C ILE A 136 8.33 0.60 1.14
N GLY A 137 9.08 -0.44 0.80
CA GLY A 137 8.56 -1.77 0.55
C GLY A 137 9.14 -2.81 1.50
N THR A 138 8.46 -3.93 1.61
CA THR A 138 8.91 -5.10 2.42
C THR A 138 9.19 -6.33 1.57
N SER A 139 9.04 -6.21 0.28
CA SER A 139 9.37 -7.24 -0.71
C SER A 139 9.73 -6.59 -2.04
N GLU A 140 10.42 -7.32 -2.90
CA GLU A 140 10.70 -6.83 -4.24
C GLU A 140 9.47 -6.79 -5.12
N VAL A 141 9.44 -5.83 -6.04
CA VAL A 141 8.49 -5.79 -7.16
C VAL A 141 9.28 -5.75 -8.47
N LYS A 142 8.62 -6.14 -9.53
CA LYS A 142 9.18 -6.13 -10.89
C LYS A 142 9.68 -4.75 -11.31
N TYR A 143 9.05 -3.69 -10.82
CA TYR A 143 9.34 -2.31 -11.19
C TYR A 143 10.09 -1.58 -10.08
N LYS A 144 10.94 -0.63 -10.46
CA LYS A 144 11.65 0.20 -9.48
C LYS A 144 10.71 1.28 -8.94
N VAL A 145 10.08 1.00 -7.83
CA VAL A 145 9.11 1.88 -7.18
C VAL A 145 9.59 2.37 -5.82
N TYR A 146 10.23 1.49 -5.04
CA TYR A 146 10.61 1.81 -3.67
C TYR A 146 11.90 2.60 -3.58
N ASP A 147 11.94 3.53 -2.63
CA ASP A 147 13.17 4.22 -2.23
C ASP A 147 13.99 3.39 -1.24
N PHE A 148 13.29 2.60 -0.43
CA PHE A 148 13.88 1.73 0.57
C PHE A 148 13.11 0.42 0.61
N VAL A 149 13.82 -0.70 0.70
CA VAL A 149 13.21 -2.03 0.86
C VAL A 149 13.81 -2.70 2.06
N LEU A 150 12.96 -3.09 3.01
CA LEU A 150 13.34 -3.98 4.09
C LEU A 150 12.73 -5.35 3.80
N TYR A 151 13.57 -6.30 3.39
CA TYR A 151 13.08 -7.64 3.09
C TYR A 151 12.62 -8.32 4.36
N ARG A 152 11.36 -8.74 4.35
CA ARG A 152 10.79 -9.53 5.44
C ARG A 152 11.31 -10.95 5.34
N GLU A 153 12.02 -11.41 6.37
CA GLU A 153 12.47 -12.81 6.48
C GLU A 153 11.26 -13.72 6.67
N ASN A 154 11.34 -14.95 6.11
CA ASN A 154 10.21 -15.90 6.12
C ASN A 154 9.72 -16.30 7.51
N ASP A 155 10.60 -16.26 8.52
CA ASP A 155 10.29 -16.60 9.90
C ASP A 155 9.83 -15.41 10.74
N LYS A 156 9.76 -14.22 10.16
CA LYS A 156 9.36 -12.99 10.84
C LYS A 156 7.89 -12.67 10.56
N THR A 157 7.19 -12.20 11.59
CA THR A 157 5.85 -11.62 11.43
C THR A 157 5.95 -10.24 10.79
N LEU A 158 4.83 -9.75 10.29
CA LEU A 158 4.75 -8.40 9.75
C LEU A 158 5.08 -7.35 10.83
N THR A 159 4.60 -7.56 12.05
CA THR A 159 4.88 -6.67 13.19
C THR A 159 6.37 -6.64 13.52
N GLU A 160 7.03 -7.79 13.51
CA GLU A 160 8.49 -7.87 13.73
C GLU A 160 9.27 -7.15 12.63
N ALA A 161 8.84 -7.30 11.36
CA ALA A 161 9.44 -6.58 10.24
C ALA A 161 9.27 -5.05 10.40
N TYR A 162 8.11 -4.62 10.84
CA TYR A 162 7.84 -3.20 11.11
C TYR A 162 8.72 -2.66 12.24
N GLU A 163 8.89 -3.41 13.32
CA GLU A 163 9.79 -2.99 14.42
C GLU A 163 11.23 -2.83 13.94
N GLN A 164 11.68 -3.73 13.09
CA GLN A 164 13.00 -3.63 12.46
C GLN A 164 13.09 -2.39 11.55
N LEU A 165 12.04 -2.11 10.79
CA LEU A 165 11.96 -0.92 9.94
C LEU A 165 12.11 0.36 10.77
N LYS A 166 11.42 0.46 11.90
CA LYS A 166 11.54 1.65 12.78
C LYS A 166 12.98 1.89 13.23
N ILE A 167 13.71 0.82 13.55
CA ILE A 167 15.11 0.94 13.95
C ILE A 167 15.94 1.56 12.83
N TYR A 168 15.78 1.09 11.59
CA TYR A 168 16.48 1.66 10.43
C TYR A 168 16.06 3.11 10.17
N LEU A 169 14.77 3.40 10.23
CA LEU A 169 14.28 4.77 9.97
C LEU A 169 14.78 5.76 11.02
N ALA A 170 14.93 5.33 12.26
CA ALA A 170 15.46 6.19 13.33
C ALA A 170 16.94 6.55 13.11
N GLN A 171 17.67 5.77 12.32
CA GLN A 171 19.08 6.01 12.01
C GLN A 171 19.28 6.87 10.76
N MET A 172 18.25 7.12 9.98
CA MET A 172 18.33 7.97 8.78
C MET A 172 18.49 9.44 9.16
N ARG A 173 19.25 10.16 8.33
CA ARG A 173 19.53 11.58 8.55
C ARG A 173 18.80 12.48 7.55
#